data_54675be38f70dc5ff99dd41e156c4ef3
#
_entry.id   54675be38f70dc5ff99dd41e156c4ef3
#
_cell.length_a   1.000
_cell.length_b   1.000
_cell.length_c   1.000
_cell.angle_alpha   90.00
_cell.angle_beta   90.00
_cell.angle_gamma   90.00
#
_symmetry.space_group_name_H-M   'P 1'
#
loop_
_entity.id
_entity.type
_entity.pdbx_description
1 polymer ?
#
loop_
_entity_poly.entity_id
_entity_poly.type
_entity_poly.pdbx_seq_one_letter_code
_entity_poly.pdbx_strand_id
1 'polypeptide(L)'
;MVQPSDPVVLALSSAPGFEDGREGSVRLSTLIPGKKVWVSGEFEKSGKAFFGKESRRKLDSTLLDKKDQTVNSYYVSSDNTEAGKVNIKATDQAANVYTRYRVDIRHDHIPALSYFMPASFLLQKVDLKKRGRKIGFIEGAGDKTVEALQRMGYEVVLLTEKDIISPTLQQCDAIITGVRAYNTHEWLNRVHSRLMYYVEQGGNLIVQYNTSNQIGPVKAQIGPYPFTISRNRITDEKATVVFTDSSHAVFNYPNKLGPSDFKDWVQERSIYHAAPAAAGYQYLIRMQDFDEKADEGSLMVGRYGKGWFTYTGLALFRQLPAGVVGSYRLLANLIALNQSEKNGF
;
A
#
# COMPACT_ATOMS: atom_id res chain seq x y z
N MET A 1 -5.11 -24.84 12.55
CA MET A 1 -5.02 -23.35 12.51
C MET A 1 -5.60 -22.87 11.19
N VAL A 2 -6.23 -21.73 11.17
CA VAL A 2 -6.80 -21.10 9.99
C VAL A 2 -6.30 -19.66 9.89
N GLN A 3 -5.73 -19.28 8.74
CA GLN A 3 -5.11 -17.96 8.52
C GLN A 3 -5.59 -17.39 7.18
N PRO A 4 -6.08 -16.14 7.13
CA PRO A 4 -6.27 -15.44 5.86
C PRO A 4 -4.91 -15.20 5.21
N SER A 5 -4.82 -15.36 3.91
CA SER A 5 -3.56 -15.09 3.17
C SER A 5 -3.25 -13.61 3.10
N ASP A 6 -4.28 -12.78 3.15
CA ASP A 6 -4.15 -11.32 3.13
C ASP A 6 -5.01 -10.69 4.26
N PRO A 7 -4.44 -9.84 5.11
CA PRO A 7 -5.20 -9.16 6.18
C PRO A 7 -6.16 -8.08 5.67
N VAL A 8 -5.98 -7.60 4.45
CA VAL A 8 -6.85 -6.62 3.80
C VAL A 8 -7.18 -7.08 2.38
N VAL A 9 -8.46 -7.12 2.06
CA VAL A 9 -8.97 -7.45 0.72
C VAL A 9 -9.74 -6.25 0.17
N LEU A 10 -9.42 -5.86 -1.06
CA LEU A 10 -10.10 -4.75 -1.73
C LEU A 10 -11.13 -5.29 -2.73
N ALA A 11 -12.38 -4.88 -2.58
CA ALA A 11 -13.41 -5.00 -3.60
C ALA A 11 -13.42 -3.72 -4.45
N LEU A 12 -12.90 -3.82 -5.68
CA LEU A 12 -12.74 -2.67 -6.58
C LEU A 12 -13.98 -2.52 -7.47
N SER A 13 -14.58 -1.32 -7.52
CA SER A 13 -15.83 -1.07 -8.24
C SER A 13 -15.71 -0.43 -9.61
N SER A 14 -14.53 0.00 -10.06
CA SER A 14 -14.43 0.90 -11.22
C SER A 14 -13.26 0.65 -12.16
N ALA A 15 -12.91 -0.58 -12.46
CA ALA A 15 -11.85 -0.85 -13.43
C ALA A 15 -12.42 -1.42 -14.74
N PRO A 16 -12.57 -0.62 -15.83
CA PRO A 16 -12.86 -1.17 -17.15
C PRO A 16 -11.75 -2.16 -17.56
N GLY A 17 -12.10 -3.41 -17.86
CA GLY A 17 -11.17 -4.44 -18.30
C GLY A 17 -10.63 -5.36 -17.18
N PHE A 18 -11.14 -5.24 -15.96
CA PHE A 18 -10.98 -6.26 -14.93
C PHE A 18 -12.26 -7.08 -14.82
N GLU A 19 -12.13 -8.40 -14.92
CA GLU A 19 -13.21 -9.29 -14.50
C GLU A 19 -13.57 -8.94 -13.05
N ASP A 20 -14.87 -8.80 -12.79
CA ASP A 20 -15.43 -8.40 -11.50
C ASP A 20 -15.05 -9.41 -10.41
N GLY A 21 -13.95 -9.20 -9.74
CA GLY A 21 -13.59 -9.98 -8.57
C GLY A 21 -12.08 -10.11 -8.33
N ARG A 22 -11.73 -10.12 -7.07
CA ARG A 22 -10.39 -10.43 -6.60
C ARG A 22 -10.36 -11.78 -5.92
N GLU A 23 -9.32 -12.54 -6.24
CA GLU A 23 -9.06 -13.79 -5.59
C GLU A 23 -8.42 -13.54 -4.21
N GLY A 24 -9.02 -14.09 -3.18
CA GLY A 24 -8.43 -14.22 -1.85
C GLY A 24 -8.27 -15.69 -1.49
N SER A 25 -7.45 -16.00 -0.52
CA SER A 25 -7.29 -17.38 -0.06
C SER A 25 -7.14 -17.49 1.46
N VAL A 26 -7.43 -18.70 1.95
CA VAL A 26 -7.26 -19.06 3.35
C VAL A 26 -6.24 -20.18 3.44
N ARG A 27 -5.21 -19.99 4.26
CA ARG A 27 -4.22 -21.02 4.56
C ARG A 27 -4.65 -21.81 5.78
N LEU A 28 -4.63 -23.13 5.64
CA LEU A 28 -4.89 -24.06 6.72
C LEU A 28 -3.61 -24.81 7.08
N SER A 29 -3.37 -25.01 8.36
CA SER A 29 -2.25 -25.83 8.82
C SER A 29 -2.70 -26.79 9.92
N THR A 30 -2.17 -28.02 9.88
CA THR A 30 -2.42 -29.06 10.87
C THR A 30 -1.11 -29.70 11.34
N LEU A 31 -1.09 -30.13 12.58
CA LEU A 31 -0.01 -30.99 13.12
C LEU A 31 -0.27 -32.48 12.86
N ILE A 32 -1.54 -32.84 12.61
CA ILE A 32 -1.98 -34.22 12.40
C ILE A 32 -2.56 -34.31 10.99
N PRO A 33 -1.89 -35.00 10.05
CA PRO A 33 -2.41 -35.22 8.70
C PRO A 33 -3.73 -36.04 8.68
N GLY A 34 -4.42 -35.99 7.55
CA GLY A 34 -5.65 -36.76 7.33
C GLY A 34 -6.93 -36.12 7.89
N LYS A 35 -6.86 -34.87 8.38
CA LYS A 35 -8.05 -34.17 8.86
C LYS A 35 -8.80 -33.51 7.71
N LYS A 36 -10.10 -33.76 7.64
CA LYS A 36 -11.02 -33.04 6.75
C LYS A 36 -11.61 -31.86 7.51
N VAL A 37 -11.55 -30.66 6.91
CA VAL A 37 -12.05 -29.42 7.51
C VAL A 37 -12.96 -28.67 6.53
N TRP A 38 -13.89 -27.91 7.08
CA TRP A 38 -14.75 -26.96 6.37
C TRP A 38 -14.39 -25.54 6.83
N VAL A 39 -14.23 -24.63 5.88
CA VAL A 39 -13.96 -23.23 6.17
C VAL A 39 -15.22 -22.41 5.93
N SER A 40 -15.50 -21.51 6.85
CA SER A 40 -16.58 -20.53 6.72
C SER A 40 -16.09 -19.15 7.19
N GLY A 41 -16.77 -18.12 6.74
CA GLY A 41 -16.49 -16.74 7.12
C GLY A 41 -17.78 -15.96 7.26
N GLU A 42 -17.79 -15.02 8.20
CA GLU A 42 -18.95 -14.18 8.48
C GLU A 42 -18.50 -12.75 8.79
N PHE A 43 -19.31 -11.76 8.40
CA PHE A 43 -19.07 -10.37 8.77
C PHE A 43 -19.28 -10.20 10.27
N GLU A 44 -18.29 -9.61 10.94
CA GLU A 44 -18.32 -9.40 12.39
C GLU A 44 -19.53 -8.57 12.84
N LYS A 45 -19.88 -7.52 12.07
CA LYS A 45 -20.95 -6.59 12.42
C LYS A 45 -22.35 -7.13 12.16
N SER A 46 -22.57 -7.78 11.02
CA SER A 46 -23.90 -8.22 10.58
C SER A 46 -24.18 -9.70 10.84
N GLY A 47 -23.14 -10.49 11.10
CA GLY A 47 -23.25 -11.95 11.17
C GLY A 47 -23.56 -12.64 9.82
N LYS A 48 -23.68 -11.88 8.73
CA LYS A 48 -23.95 -12.44 7.40
C LYS A 48 -22.80 -13.29 6.92
N ALA A 49 -23.12 -14.42 6.32
CA ALA A 49 -22.12 -15.30 5.73
C ALA A 49 -21.36 -14.60 4.60
N PHE A 50 -20.03 -14.59 4.72
CA PHE A 50 -19.14 -14.14 3.65
C PHE A 50 -18.83 -15.27 2.67
N PHE A 51 -18.47 -16.44 3.18
CA PHE A 51 -18.32 -17.67 2.41
C PHE A 51 -18.70 -18.89 3.27
N GLY A 52 -19.04 -20.00 2.62
CA GLY A 52 -19.54 -21.23 3.25
C GLY A 52 -20.74 -21.79 2.49
N LYS A 53 -21.44 -22.76 3.11
CA LYS A 53 -22.55 -23.48 2.45
C LYS A 53 -23.71 -22.54 2.03
N GLU A 54 -23.95 -21.49 2.81
CA GLU A 54 -25.09 -20.57 2.63
C GLU A 54 -24.75 -19.35 1.78
N SER A 55 -23.48 -19.14 1.44
CA SER A 55 -23.06 -18.04 0.60
C SER A 55 -22.91 -18.46 -0.87
N ARG A 56 -23.00 -17.50 -1.78
CA ARG A 56 -22.66 -17.73 -3.19
C ARG A 56 -21.18 -18.10 -3.38
N ARG A 57 -20.32 -17.81 -2.38
CA ARG A 57 -18.90 -18.12 -2.34
C ARG A 57 -18.72 -19.41 -1.55
N LYS A 58 -18.72 -20.54 -2.25
CA LYS A 58 -18.54 -21.86 -1.61
C LYS A 58 -17.06 -22.13 -1.40
N LEU A 59 -16.69 -22.46 -0.18
CA LEU A 59 -15.45 -23.14 0.11
C LEU A 59 -15.80 -24.59 0.40
N ASP A 60 -15.26 -25.51 -0.41
CA ASP A 60 -15.46 -26.93 -0.21
C ASP A 60 -14.66 -27.45 0.98
N SER A 61 -15.02 -28.65 1.43
CA SER A 61 -14.23 -29.32 2.44
C SER A 61 -12.85 -29.69 1.89
N THR A 62 -11.82 -29.53 2.72
CA THR A 62 -10.45 -29.86 2.36
C THR A 62 -9.88 -30.93 3.26
N LEU A 63 -9.21 -31.90 2.65
CA LEU A 63 -8.37 -32.86 3.35
C LEU A 63 -6.99 -32.25 3.58
N LEU A 64 -6.61 -32.15 4.85
CA LEU A 64 -5.28 -31.65 5.25
C LEU A 64 -4.34 -32.87 5.33
N ASP A 65 -3.69 -33.16 4.24
CA ASP A 65 -2.69 -34.24 4.12
C ASP A 65 -1.26 -33.78 4.37
N LYS A 66 -1.03 -32.47 4.27
CA LYS A 66 0.27 -31.83 4.49
C LYS A 66 0.18 -30.67 5.49
N LYS A 67 1.30 -30.40 6.16
CA LYS A 67 1.48 -29.22 6.99
C LYS A 67 1.53 -27.96 6.11
N ASP A 68 0.92 -26.86 6.60
CA ASP A 68 0.91 -25.55 5.93
C ASP A 68 0.31 -25.56 4.50
N GLN A 69 -0.76 -26.29 4.31
CA GLN A 69 -1.48 -26.35 3.04
C GLN A 69 -2.24 -25.04 2.78
N THR A 70 -2.04 -24.44 1.60
CA THR A 70 -2.89 -23.34 1.12
C THR A 70 -4.17 -23.94 0.56
N VAL A 71 -5.31 -23.41 0.99
CA VAL A 71 -6.59 -23.95 0.63
C VAL A 71 -7.52 -22.85 0.19
N ASN A 72 -8.18 -23.09 -0.92
CA ASN A 72 -9.38 -22.42 -1.38
C ASN A 72 -9.27 -20.92 -1.63
N SER A 73 -9.29 -20.60 -2.89
CA SER A 73 -9.51 -19.26 -3.41
C SER A 73 -10.99 -18.87 -3.31
N TYR A 74 -11.24 -17.60 -3.04
CA TYR A 74 -12.56 -17.02 -3.12
C TYR A 74 -12.48 -15.71 -3.92
N TYR A 75 -13.54 -15.42 -4.67
CA TYR A 75 -13.65 -14.17 -5.41
C TYR A 75 -14.48 -13.16 -4.63
N VAL A 76 -14.01 -11.91 -4.60
CA VAL A 76 -14.73 -10.78 -4.03
C VAL A 76 -15.10 -9.82 -5.14
N SER A 77 -16.38 -9.76 -5.49
CA SER A 77 -16.94 -8.76 -6.39
C SER A 77 -17.39 -7.52 -5.59
N SER A 78 -17.35 -6.34 -6.23
CA SER A 78 -17.88 -5.11 -5.64
C SER A 78 -19.40 -5.14 -5.49
N ASP A 79 -20.10 -5.91 -6.34
CA ASP A 79 -21.54 -5.96 -6.35
C ASP A 79 -22.09 -6.79 -5.19
N ASN A 80 -22.95 -6.18 -4.38
CA ASN A 80 -23.64 -6.80 -3.24
C ASN A 80 -22.75 -7.30 -2.07
N THR A 81 -21.53 -6.79 -1.93
CA THR A 81 -20.66 -7.15 -0.81
C THR A 81 -20.70 -6.07 0.27
N GLU A 82 -20.98 -6.45 1.51
CA GLU A 82 -20.80 -5.59 2.68
C GLU A 82 -19.30 -5.35 2.90
N ALA A 83 -18.92 -4.11 3.29
CA ALA A 83 -17.57 -3.83 3.74
C ALA A 83 -17.47 -4.05 5.24
N GLY A 84 -16.31 -4.49 5.72
CA GLY A 84 -16.07 -4.68 7.14
C GLY A 84 -15.15 -5.84 7.45
N LYS A 85 -14.99 -6.10 8.74
CA LYS A 85 -14.19 -7.22 9.21
C LYS A 85 -14.92 -8.55 9.01
N VAL A 86 -14.24 -9.49 8.40
CA VAL A 86 -14.71 -10.86 8.18
C VAL A 86 -13.94 -11.81 9.10
N ASN A 87 -14.66 -12.51 9.97
CA ASN A 87 -14.10 -13.55 10.83
C ASN A 87 -14.15 -14.89 10.12
N ILE A 88 -13.03 -15.62 10.16
CA ILE A 88 -12.89 -16.93 9.54
C ILE A 88 -12.87 -18.02 10.61
N LYS A 89 -13.52 -19.13 10.32
CA LYS A 89 -13.45 -20.33 11.15
C LYS A 89 -13.27 -21.57 10.28
N ALA A 90 -12.50 -22.53 10.79
CA ALA A 90 -12.42 -23.86 10.25
C ALA A 90 -13.03 -24.85 11.24
N THR A 91 -13.84 -25.80 10.76
CA THR A 91 -14.48 -26.82 11.59
C THR A 91 -14.03 -28.19 11.10
N ASP A 92 -13.57 -29.06 11.99
CA ASP A 92 -13.20 -30.44 11.65
C ASP A 92 -14.37 -31.40 11.74
N GLN A 93 -14.12 -32.68 11.43
CA GLN A 93 -15.14 -33.77 11.46
C GLN A 93 -15.70 -34.05 12.87
N ALA A 94 -14.94 -33.69 13.91
CA ALA A 94 -15.36 -33.82 15.30
C ALA A 94 -16.05 -32.55 15.84
N ALA A 95 -16.43 -31.62 14.93
CA ALA A 95 -17.04 -30.32 15.26
C ALA A 95 -16.14 -29.36 16.07
N ASN A 96 -14.84 -29.61 16.15
CA ASN A 96 -13.93 -28.64 16.75
C ASN A 96 -13.80 -27.41 15.85
N VAL A 97 -13.86 -26.22 16.46
CA VAL A 97 -13.82 -24.93 15.76
C VAL A 97 -12.48 -24.25 16.01
N TYR A 98 -11.84 -23.84 14.92
CA TYR A 98 -10.55 -23.15 14.91
C TYR A 98 -10.73 -21.75 14.35
N THR A 99 -10.42 -20.72 15.16
CA THR A 99 -10.63 -19.30 14.83
C THR A 99 -9.36 -18.48 14.91
N ARG A 100 -8.20 -19.11 15.06
CA ARG A 100 -6.92 -18.44 15.28
C ARG A 100 -5.81 -19.07 14.45
N TYR A 101 -4.78 -18.27 14.17
CA TYR A 101 -3.50 -18.72 13.62
C TYR A 101 -2.35 -18.29 14.52
N ARG A 102 -1.24 -19.01 14.42
CA ARG A 102 -0.03 -18.73 15.17
C ARG A 102 0.88 -17.80 14.36
N VAL A 103 1.41 -16.80 15.03
CA VAL A 103 2.48 -15.94 14.52
C VAL A 103 3.74 -16.27 15.32
N ASP A 104 4.81 -16.59 14.61
CA ASP A 104 6.11 -16.85 15.18
C ASP A 104 7.04 -15.66 14.87
N ILE A 105 7.63 -15.09 15.91
CA ILE A 105 8.66 -14.06 15.81
C ILE A 105 10.01 -14.71 16.16
N ARG A 106 10.94 -14.63 15.22
CA ARG A 106 12.28 -15.19 15.37
C ARG A 106 13.29 -14.16 14.89
N HIS A 107 14.10 -13.67 15.81
CA HIS A 107 15.25 -12.81 15.54
C HIS A 107 16.44 -13.31 16.37
N ASP A 108 17.64 -13.17 15.84
CA ASP A 108 18.85 -13.71 16.46
C ASP A 108 19.15 -13.11 17.85
N HIS A 109 18.65 -11.91 18.11
CA HIS A 109 18.92 -11.15 19.34
C HIS A 109 17.83 -11.26 20.42
N ILE A 110 16.73 -11.99 20.15
CA ILE A 110 15.66 -12.21 21.13
C ILE A 110 15.22 -13.68 21.15
N PRO A 111 14.67 -14.19 22.25
CA PRO A 111 14.04 -15.50 22.29
C PRO A 111 12.91 -15.62 21.26
N ALA A 112 12.73 -16.81 20.70
CA ALA A 112 11.61 -17.07 19.80
C ALA A 112 10.28 -16.90 20.55
N LEU A 113 9.41 -16.06 20.01
CA LEU A 113 8.09 -15.77 20.56
C LEU A 113 7.01 -16.32 19.63
N SER A 114 5.98 -16.90 20.22
CA SER A 114 4.78 -17.34 19.49
C SER A 114 3.53 -16.79 20.16
N TYR A 115 2.61 -16.27 19.35
CA TYR A 115 1.32 -15.83 19.84
C TYR A 115 0.21 -16.15 18.84
N PHE A 116 -1.05 -16.06 19.28
CA PHE A 116 -2.19 -16.41 18.45
C PHE A 116 -3.00 -15.17 18.11
N MET A 117 -3.24 -14.98 16.81
CA MET A 117 -4.09 -13.93 16.26
C MET A 117 -5.45 -14.48 15.84
N PRO A 118 -6.53 -13.68 15.95
CA PRO A 118 -7.80 -14.01 15.36
C PRO A 118 -7.69 -14.21 13.85
N ALA A 119 -8.34 -15.23 13.33
CA ALA A 119 -8.43 -15.47 11.89
C ALA A 119 -9.47 -14.54 11.28
N SER A 120 -9.07 -13.35 10.89
CA SER A 120 -9.94 -12.36 10.28
C SER A 120 -9.20 -11.53 9.25
N PHE A 121 -9.94 -10.95 8.30
CA PHE A 121 -9.43 -9.95 7.37
C PHE A 121 -10.41 -8.78 7.25
N LEU A 122 -9.91 -7.63 6.81
CA LEU A 122 -10.71 -6.46 6.53
C LEU A 122 -11.07 -6.43 5.04
N LEU A 123 -12.36 -6.42 4.74
CA LEU A 123 -12.86 -6.22 3.39
C LEU A 123 -13.23 -4.75 3.21
N GLN A 124 -12.59 -4.09 2.25
CA GLN A 124 -12.87 -2.70 1.91
C GLN A 124 -13.42 -2.58 0.50
N LYS A 125 -14.48 -1.78 0.33
CA LYS A 125 -14.97 -1.36 -0.98
C LYS A 125 -14.23 -0.11 -1.41
N VAL A 126 -13.65 -0.15 -2.60
CA VAL A 126 -12.89 0.99 -3.12
C VAL A 126 -13.35 1.29 -4.55
N ASP A 127 -13.92 2.49 -4.73
CA ASP A 127 -14.06 3.07 -6.07
C ASP A 127 -12.68 3.58 -6.49
N LEU A 128 -11.94 2.74 -7.20
CA LEU A 128 -10.56 2.97 -7.58
C LEU A 128 -10.41 2.98 -9.10
N LYS A 129 -10.11 4.14 -9.62
CA LYS A 129 -9.62 4.29 -10.99
C LYS A 129 -8.10 4.29 -10.96
N LYS A 130 -7.46 3.46 -11.77
CA LYS A 130 -6.00 3.41 -11.88
C LYS A 130 -5.54 3.66 -13.32
N ARG A 131 -4.28 4.08 -13.46
CA ARG A 131 -3.57 4.20 -14.73
C ARG A 131 -2.23 3.49 -14.61
N GLY A 132 -1.71 3.06 -15.75
CA GLY A 132 -0.52 2.24 -15.77
C GLY A 132 -0.80 0.78 -15.38
N ARG A 133 0.21 -0.05 -15.56
CA ARG A 133 0.15 -1.48 -15.29
C ARG A 133 1.34 -1.95 -14.47
N LYS A 134 2.56 -1.55 -14.84
CA LYS A 134 3.81 -2.07 -14.31
C LYS A 134 4.51 -1.03 -13.45
N ILE A 135 4.72 -1.35 -12.20
CA ILE A 135 5.36 -0.47 -11.22
C ILE A 135 6.71 -1.06 -10.81
N GLY A 136 7.76 -0.27 -10.98
CA GLY A 136 9.06 -0.58 -10.41
C GLY A 136 9.08 -0.20 -8.93
N PHE A 137 9.53 -1.10 -8.07
CA PHE A 137 9.63 -0.82 -6.64
C PHE A 137 11.06 -1.06 -6.15
N ILE A 138 11.63 -0.05 -5.51
CA ILE A 138 12.93 -0.14 -4.85
C ILE A 138 12.66 -0.30 -3.36
N GLU A 139 13.02 -1.45 -2.79
CA GLU A 139 12.80 -1.72 -1.38
C GLU A 139 13.51 -0.70 -0.48
N GLY A 140 12.97 -0.49 0.72
CA GLY A 140 13.55 0.38 1.74
C GLY A 140 13.72 -0.37 3.06
N ALA A 141 13.43 0.30 4.17
CA ALA A 141 13.55 -0.28 5.50
C ALA A 141 12.44 -1.30 5.86
N GLY A 142 11.59 -1.64 4.92
CA GLY A 142 10.47 -2.57 5.06
C GLY A 142 9.13 -1.84 5.25
N ASP A 143 8.26 -2.00 4.29
CA ASP A 143 6.87 -1.54 4.32
C ASP A 143 5.97 -2.50 3.52
N LYS A 144 4.67 -2.22 3.47
CA LYS A 144 3.68 -3.05 2.78
C LYS A 144 3.16 -2.43 1.49
N THR A 145 3.96 -1.57 0.86
CA THR A 145 3.56 -0.88 -0.38
C THR A 145 3.45 -1.86 -1.55
N VAL A 146 4.32 -2.87 -1.63
CA VAL A 146 4.27 -3.90 -2.68
C VAL A 146 2.94 -4.65 -2.62
N GLU A 147 2.56 -5.15 -1.44
CA GLU A 147 1.30 -5.85 -1.25
C GLU A 147 0.09 -4.94 -1.55
N ALA A 148 0.17 -3.66 -1.19
CA ALA A 148 -0.87 -2.68 -1.49
C ALA A 148 -1.02 -2.46 -3.01
N LEU A 149 0.08 -2.31 -3.75
CA LEU A 149 0.08 -2.17 -5.20
C LEU A 149 -0.50 -3.42 -5.88
N GLN A 150 -0.13 -4.60 -5.41
CA GLN A 150 -0.69 -5.87 -5.90
C GLN A 150 -2.21 -5.96 -5.62
N ARG A 151 -2.67 -5.52 -4.43
CA ARG A 151 -4.11 -5.42 -4.12
C ARG A 151 -4.84 -4.45 -5.05
N MET A 152 -4.19 -3.39 -5.49
CA MET A 152 -4.72 -2.44 -6.49
C MET A 152 -4.69 -3.02 -7.92
N GLY A 153 -4.02 -4.14 -8.15
CA GLY A 153 -3.89 -4.80 -9.45
C GLY A 153 -2.77 -4.28 -10.32
N TYR A 154 -1.74 -3.74 -9.74
CA TYR A 154 -0.51 -3.47 -10.45
C TYR A 154 0.38 -4.71 -10.50
N GLU A 155 1.12 -4.85 -11.60
CA GLU A 155 2.27 -5.72 -11.72
C GLU A 155 3.46 -5.01 -11.05
N VAL A 156 4.03 -5.61 -10.01
CA VAL A 156 5.15 -5.00 -9.27
C VAL A 156 6.44 -5.74 -9.58
N VAL A 157 7.46 -5.00 -9.98
CA VAL A 157 8.82 -5.50 -10.24
C VAL A 157 9.75 -4.89 -9.21
N LEU A 158 10.39 -5.74 -8.41
CA LEU A 158 11.43 -5.28 -7.49
C LEU A 158 12.67 -4.89 -8.29
N LEU A 159 13.15 -3.67 -8.06
CA LEU A 159 14.29 -3.10 -8.78
C LEU A 159 15.53 -3.07 -7.88
N THR A 160 16.62 -3.58 -8.43
CA THR A 160 17.96 -3.50 -7.85
C THR A 160 18.81 -2.46 -8.58
N GLU A 161 20.03 -2.19 -8.10
CA GLU A 161 20.98 -1.31 -8.80
C GLU A 161 21.17 -1.71 -10.27
N LYS A 162 21.25 -3.01 -10.57
CA LYS A 162 21.42 -3.54 -11.93
C LYS A 162 20.25 -3.21 -12.84
N ASP A 163 19.04 -3.26 -12.29
CA ASP A 163 17.82 -2.97 -13.07
C ASP A 163 17.72 -1.48 -13.41
N ILE A 164 18.19 -0.58 -12.53
CA ILE A 164 18.21 0.87 -12.78
C ILE A 164 19.16 1.24 -13.92
N ILE A 165 20.23 0.51 -14.08
CA ILE A 165 21.21 0.72 -15.16
C ILE A 165 20.69 0.16 -16.50
N SER A 166 19.78 -0.79 -16.45
CA SER A 166 19.22 -1.49 -17.62
C SER A 166 18.19 -0.62 -18.37
N PRO A 167 18.04 -0.80 -19.69
CA PRO A 167 16.95 -0.20 -20.47
C PRO A 167 15.54 -0.60 -20.02
N THR A 168 15.39 -1.67 -19.25
CA THR A 168 14.10 -2.15 -18.74
C THR A 168 13.41 -1.16 -17.83
N LEU A 169 14.14 -0.19 -17.27
CA LEU A 169 13.59 0.87 -16.42
C LEU A 169 12.46 1.64 -17.12
N GLN A 170 12.61 1.89 -18.42
CA GLN A 170 11.61 2.62 -19.23
C GLN A 170 10.30 1.85 -19.43
N GLN A 171 10.25 0.58 -19.07
CA GLN A 171 9.02 -0.23 -19.15
C GLN A 171 8.11 -0.05 -17.91
N CYS A 172 8.59 0.64 -16.88
CA CYS A 172 7.79 0.94 -15.71
C CYS A 172 6.97 2.22 -15.91
N ASP A 173 5.68 2.16 -15.65
CA ASP A 173 4.78 3.33 -15.71
C ASP A 173 5.09 4.33 -14.60
N ALA A 174 5.53 3.83 -13.44
CA ALA A 174 6.08 4.61 -12.34
C ALA A 174 7.12 3.79 -11.58
N ILE A 175 8.03 4.48 -10.90
CA ILE A 175 8.97 3.89 -9.94
C ILE A 175 8.63 4.44 -8.57
N ILE A 176 8.55 3.56 -7.58
CA ILE A 176 8.30 3.94 -6.19
C ILE A 176 9.46 3.43 -5.33
N THR A 177 9.99 4.27 -4.46
CA THR A 177 10.91 3.82 -3.43
C THR A 177 10.17 3.54 -2.13
N GLY A 178 10.49 2.43 -1.48
CA GLY A 178 10.02 2.13 -0.14
C GLY A 178 10.52 3.15 0.89
N VAL A 179 9.92 3.14 2.08
CA VAL A 179 10.29 4.04 3.16
C VAL A 179 11.78 3.92 3.49
N ARG A 180 12.47 5.05 3.61
CA ARG A 180 13.88 5.13 3.96
C ARG A 180 14.84 4.43 2.97
N ALA A 181 14.45 4.24 1.71
CA ALA A 181 15.28 3.57 0.72
C ALA A 181 16.66 4.24 0.57
N TYR A 182 16.73 5.58 0.54
CA TYR A 182 17.99 6.33 0.48
C TYR A 182 18.80 6.28 1.79
N ASN A 183 18.18 5.88 2.89
CA ASN A 183 18.90 5.63 4.15
C ASN A 183 19.51 4.23 4.22
N THR A 184 18.97 3.28 3.44
CA THR A 184 19.39 1.86 3.50
C THR A 184 20.27 1.45 2.33
N HIS A 185 20.22 2.17 1.20
CA HIS A 185 20.90 1.82 -0.04
C HIS A 185 21.83 2.93 -0.54
N GLU A 186 23.13 2.81 -0.30
CA GLU A 186 24.15 3.74 -0.81
C GLU A 186 24.21 3.79 -2.33
N TRP A 187 23.87 2.70 -3.00
CA TRP A 187 23.90 2.63 -4.46
C TRP A 187 22.90 3.59 -5.13
N LEU A 188 21.82 4.00 -4.45
CA LEU A 188 20.88 4.99 -4.98
C LEU A 188 21.56 6.31 -5.35
N ASN A 189 22.60 6.70 -4.63
CA ASN A 189 23.40 7.87 -4.97
C ASN A 189 24.15 7.71 -6.30
N ARG A 190 24.69 6.51 -6.55
CA ARG A 190 25.43 6.22 -7.77
C ARG A 190 24.56 6.21 -9.01
N VAL A 191 23.31 5.81 -8.86
CA VAL A 191 22.36 5.72 -9.97
C VAL A 191 21.41 6.91 -10.09
N HIS A 192 21.60 7.97 -9.29
CA HIS A 192 20.72 9.15 -9.27
C HIS A 192 20.51 9.72 -10.67
N SER A 193 21.58 9.91 -11.45
CA SER A 193 21.49 10.43 -12.82
C SER A 193 20.63 9.56 -13.74
N ARG A 194 20.61 8.25 -13.53
CA ARG A 194 19.77 7.32 -14.30
C ARG A 194 18.28 7.45 -13.92
N LEU A 195 18.00 7.61 -12.64
CA LEU A 195 16.64 7.87 -12.16
C LEU A 195 16.14 9.22 -12.68
N MET A 196 16.98 10.25 -12.66
CA MET A 196 16.62 11.57 -13.21
C MET A 196 16.43 11.51 -14.73
N TYR A 197 17.24 10.78 -15.44
CA TYR A 197 17.04 10.57 -16.89
C TYR A 197 15.70 9.85 -17.16
N TYR A 198 15.34 8.85 -16.35
CA TYR A 198 14.02 8.21 -16.47
C TYR A 198 12.88 9.23 -16.30
N VAL A 199 12.97 10.11 -15.30
CA VAL A 199 11.98 11.17 -15.10
C VAL A 199 11.97 12.15 -16.26
N GLU A 200 13.15 12.62 -16.70
CA GLU A 200 13.29 13.55 -17.83
C GLU A 200 12.61 13.04 -19.11
N GLN A 201 12.69 11.75 -19.37
CA GLN A 201 12.07 11.12 -20.54
C GLN A 201 10.56 10.87 -20.38
N GLY A 202 9.94 11.26 -19.28
CA GLY A 202 8.49 11.15 -19.05
C GLY A 202 8.10 10.12 -17.98
N GLY A 203 9.08 9.55 -17.29
CA GLY A 203 8.84 8.66 -16.16
C GLY A 203 8.25 9.39 -14.94
N ASN A 204 7.78 8.64 -14.00
CA ASN A 204 7.21 9.14 -12.74
C ASN A 204 7.92 8.47 -11.56
N LEU A 205 8.68 9.23 -10.79
CA LEU A 205 9.42 8.75 -9.62
C LEU A 205 8.76 9.25 -8.35
N ILE A 206 8.30 8.33 -7.51
CA ILE A 206 7.66 8.60 -6.22
C ILE A 206 8.58 8.12 -5.12
N VAL A 207 9.06 9.05 -4.29
CA VAL A 207 9.94 8.78 -3.16
C VAL A 207 9.17 8.93 -1.87
N GLN A 208 9.02 7.82 -1.14
CA GLN A 208 8.49 7.85 0.22
C GLN A 208 9.55 8.42 1.18
N TYR A 209 9.13 8.83 2.37
CA TYR A 209 9.98 9.53 3.33
C TYR A 209 11.34 8.86 3.56
N ASN A 210 12.33 9.69 3.78
CA ASN A 210 13.65 9.34 4.28
C ASN A 210 13.96 10.15 5.53
N THR A 211 14.77 9.62 6.42
CA THR A 211 15.12 10.35 7.65
C THR A 211 16.23 11.37 7.38
N SER A 212 16.18 12.50 8.08
CA SER A 212 17.24 13.50 8.08
C SER A 212 18.41 13.14 9.00
N ASN A 213 18.33 12.03 9.72
CA ASN A 213 19.40 11.54 10.58
C ASN A 213 20.57 11.11 9.69
N GLN A 214 21.76 11.56 10.04
CA GLN A 214 22.98 11.21 9.31
C GLN A 214 23.43 9.76 9.50
N ILE A 215 22.53 8.89 9.89
CA ILE A 215 22.75 7.44 10.00
C ILE A 215 22.44 6.86 8.62
N GLY A 216 23.48 6.60 7.86
CA GLY A 216 23.39 6.12 6.49
C GLY A 216 23.66 7.22 5.45
N PRO A 217 23.63 6.91 4.16
CA PRO A 217 24.17 7.74 3.07
C PRO A 217 23.30 8.94 2.65
N VAL A 218 22.60 9.59 3.54
CA VAL A 218 21.61 10.64 3.25
C VAL A 218 22.20 11.98 2.74
N LYS A 219 23.46 12.02 2.36
CA LYS A 219 23.99 13.17 1.59
C LYS A 219 23.59 13.11 0.11
N ALA A 220 22.61 12.27 -0.24
CA ALA A 220 22.17 12.07 -1.60
C ALA A 220 21.28 13.21 -2.07
N GLN A 221 21.49 13.62 -3.29
CA GLN A 221 20.48 14.30 -4.04
C GLN A 221 19.37 13.30 -4.38
N ILE A 222 18.17 13.51 -3.80
CA ILE A 222 17.05 12.58 -3.94
C ILE A 222 16.19 12.94 -5.17
N GLY A 223 15.95 14.21 -5.38
CA GLY A 223 15.12 14.73 -6.47
C GLY A 223 15.92 15.44 -7.57
N PRO A 224 15.22 15.93 -8.61
CA PRO A 224 15.85 16.66 -9.72
C PRO A 224 16.41 18.03 -9.28
N TYR A 225 15.79 18.65 -8.28
CA TYR A 225 16.24 19.90 -7.70
C TYR A 225 16.61 19.67 -6.23
N PRO A 226 17.56 20.48 -5.67
CA PRO A 226 17.95 20.34 -4.28
C PRO A 226 16.77 20.62 -3.33
N PHE A 227 16.61 19.78 -2.34
CA PHE A 227 15.75 20.02 -1.18
C PHE A 227 16.33 19.32 0.05
N THR A 228 15.87 19.73 1.22
CA THR A 228 16.26 19.10 2.48
C THR A 228 15.06 18.44 3.13
N ILE A 229 15.34 17.43 3.94
CA ILE A 229 14.32 16.72 4.73
C ILE A 229 14.41 17.23 6.16
N SER A 230 13.29 17.71 6.68
CA SER A 230 13.14 18.14 8.06
C SER A 230 12.67 16.96 8.96
N ARG A 231 12.62 17.20 10.27
CA ARG A 231 11.98 16.29 11.24
C ARG A 231 10.52 16.66 11.50
N ASN A 232 9.97 17.57 10.73
CA ASN A 232 8.58 17.96 10.86
C ASN A 232 7.69 16.76 10.59
N ARG A 233 6.57 16.73 11.29
CA ARG A 233 5.57 15.67 11.24
C ARG A 233 4.21 16.22 11.60
N ILE A 234 3.17 15.48 11.28
CA ILE A 234 1.80 15.71 11.77
C ILE A 234 1.37 14.43 12.46
N THR A 235 1.27 14.49 13.78
CA THR A 235 0.99 13.33 14.65
C THR A 235 -0.49 13.10 14.87
N ASP A 236 -1.31 14.14 14.80
CA ASP A 236 -2.76 13.99 14.90
C ASP A 236 -3.31 13.35 13.62
N GLU A 237 -3.76 12.12 13.73
CA GLU A 237 -4.37 11.37 12.63
C GLU A 237 -5.68 12.01 12.11
N LYS A 238 -6.26 12.96 12.86
CA LYS A 238 -7.46 13.72 12.51
C LYS A 238 -7.16 15.14 12.05
N ALA A 239 -5.89 15.55 12.03
CA ALA A 239 -5.50 16.88 11.56
C ALA A 239 -6.16 17.20 10.23
N THR A 240 -6.67 18.43 10.11
CA THR A 240 -7.35 18.88 8.89
C THR A 240 -6.37 18.96 7.74
N VAL A 241 -6.74 18.36 6.62
CA VAL A 241 -5.96 18.38 5.38
C VAL A 241 -6.49 19.48 4.48
N VAL A 242 -5.64 20.44 4.13
CA VAL A 242 -5.95 21.55 3.22
C VAL A 242 -5.14 21.38 1.94
N PHE A 243 -5.81 21.28 0.80
CA PHE A 243 -5.15 21.28 -0.51
C PHE A 243 -4.74 22.71 -0.85
N THR A 244 -3.45 22.95 -1.06
CA THR A 244 -2.90 24.26 -1.42
C THR A 244 -3.28 24.66 -2.86
N ASP A 245 -3.42 23.65 -3.73
CA ASP A 245 -3.97 23.76 -5.07
C ASP A 245 -4.95 22.61 -5.31
N SER A 246 -6.23 22.86 -5.07
CA SER A 246 -7.29 21.86 -5.24
C SER A 246 -7.56 21.47 -6.71
N SER A 247 -7.05 22.23 -7.67
CA SER A 247 -7.15 21.94 -9.10
C SER A 247 -6.07 20.98 -9.61
N HIS A 248 -5.02 20.76 -8.83
CA HIS A 248 -3.89 19.94 -9.23
C HIS A 248 -4.30 18.50 -9.56
N ALA A 249 -3.68 17.91 -10.59
CA ALA A 249 -3.97 16.56 -11.06
C ALA A 249 -3.88 15.49 -9.96
N VAL A 250 -2.98 15.63 -8.99
CA VAL A 250 -2.86 14.73 -7.84
C VAL A 250 -4.19 14.56 -7.09
N PHE A 251 -5.05 15.58 -7.07
CA PHE A 251 -6.35 15.50 -6.38
C PHE A 251 -7.52 15.21 -7.31
N ASN A 252 -7.31 15.19 -8.63
CA ASN A 252 -8.41 15.09 -9.59
C ASN A 252 -8.27 13.95 -10.60
N TYR A 253 -7.08 13.36 -10.77
CA TYR A 253 -6.84 12.35 -11.79
C TYR A 253 -6.04 11.14 -11.28
N PRO A 254 -6.49 9.90 -11.56
CA PRO A 254 -7.76 9.53 -12.16
C PRO A 254 -8.93 9.52 -11.18
N ASN A 255 -8.68 9.72 -9.87
CA ASN A 255 -9.69 9.79 -8.82
C ASN A 255 -9.85 11.22 -8.34
N LYS A 256 -11.09 11.67 -8.18
CA LYS A 256 -11.35 12.94 -7.51
C LYS A 256 -11.27 12.72 -5.99
N LEU A 257 -10.26 13.31 -5.36
CA LEU A 257 -10.03 13.24 -3.92
C LEU A 257 -10.70 14.40 -3.20
N GLY A 258 -11.05 14.16 -1.95
CA GLY A 258 -11.63 15.15 -1.06
C GLY A 258 -11.29 14.86 0.41
N PRO A 259 -11.84 15.63 1.36
CA PRO A 259 -11.59 15.42 2.79
C PRO A 259 -11.92 14.02 3.28
N SER A 260 -12.90 13.34 2.66
CA SER A 260 -13.26 11.95 2.99
C SER A 260 -12.15 10.94 2.73
N ASP A 261 -11.23 11.21 1.81
CA ASP A 261 -10.09 10.34 1.50
C ASP A 261 -9.02 10.38 2.60
N PHE A 262 -9.07 11.38 3.47
CA PHE A 262 -8.20 11.53 4.63
C PHE A 262 -8.88 11.16 5.94
N LYS A 263 -10.12 10.68 5.89
CA LYS A 263 -10.82 10.14 7.05
C LYS A 263 -10.27 8.76 7.41
N ASP A 264 -10.40 8.41 8.68
CA ASP A 264 -10.03 7.10 9.24
C ASP A 264 -8.54 6.72 9.06
N TRP A 265 -7.68 7.71 8.85
CA TRP A 265 -6.25 7.52 8.92
C TRP A 265 -5.84 7.10 10.32
N VAL A 266 -4.80 6.29 10.44
CA VAL A 266 -4.35 5.71 11.71
C VAL A 266 -2.98 6.23 12.11
N GLN A 267 -2.80 6.44 13.41
CA GLN A 267 -1.57 6.79 14.12
C GLN A 267 -1.05 8.20 13.81
N GLU A 268 -0.80 8.57 12.56
CA GLU A 268 -0.22 9.85 12.17
C GLU A 268 -0.55 10.19 10.71
N ARG A 269 -0.51 11.47 10.37
CA ARG A 269 -0.66 11.94 8.98
C ARG A 269 0.62 11.81 8.19
N SER A 270 1.73 12.25 8.77
CA SER A 270 2.96 12.40 8.01
C SER A 270 4.18 12.53 8.90
N ILE A 271 5.36 12.26 8.32
CA ILE A 271 6.65 12.28 9.01
C ILE A 271 7.76 12.66 8.03
N TYR A 272 8.80 13.33 8.50
CA TYR A 272 9.98 13.71 7.73
C TYR A 272 9.62 14.50 6.45
N HIS A 273 9.13 15.70 6.64
CA HIS A 273 8.68 16.56 5.56
C HIS A 273 9.83 17.11 4.72
N ALA A 274 9.56 17.38 3.44
CA ALA A 274 10.43 18.22 2.65
C ALA A 274 10.42 19.65 3.25
N ALA A 275 11.60 20.22 3.47
CA ALA A 275 11.68 21.59 3.96
C ALA A 275 11.14 22.56 2.90
N PRO A 276 10.42 23.64 3.31
CA PRO A 276 9.79 24.56 2.38
C PRO A 276 10.80 25.32 1.52
N ALA A 277 10.32 25.82 0.39
CA ALA A 277 11.00 26.73 -0.52
C ALA A 277 12.09 26.14 -1.42
N ALA A 278 12.09 24.84 -1.70
CA ALA A 278 12.90 24.33 -2.80
C ALA A 278 12.31 24.77 -4.15
N ALA A 279 13.06 25.56 -4.91
CA ALA A 279 12.64 25.99 -6.24
C ALA A 279 12.37 24.80 -7.16
N GLY A 280 11.37 24.89 -8.01
CA GLY A 280 11.00 23.82 -8.95
C GLY A 280 10.02 22.79 -8.39
N TYR A 281 9.56 22.94 -7.15
CA TYR A 281 8.57 22.09 -6.52
C TYR A 281 7.29 22.84 -6.11
N GLN A 282 6.19 22.09 -6.10
CA GLN A 282 4.89 22.51 -5.56
C GLN A 282 4.59 21.67 -4.32
N TYR A 283 4.13 22.33 -3.28
CA TYR A 283 3.72 21.72 -2.02
C TYR A 283 2.20 21.66 -1.99
N LEU A 284 1.63 20.47 -1.96
CA LEU A 284 0.22 20.27 -2.31
C LEU A 284 -0.71 20.13 -1.11
N ILE A 285 -0.17 19.84 0.08
CA ILE A 285 -0.96 19.62 1.29
C ILE A 285 -0.40 20.46 2.42
N ARG A 286 -1.30 21.20 3.09
CA ARG A 286 -1.02 21.93 4.33
C ARG A 286 -1.79 21.29 5.48
N MET A 287 -1.09 21.01 6.56
CA MET A 287 -1.64 20.44 7.81
C MET A 287 -0.95 21.04 9.02
N GLN A 288 -1.56 20.90 10.19
CA GLN A 288 -0.95 21.26 11.47
C GLN A 288 -1.49 20.39 12.60
N ASP A 289 -0.66 20.09 13.57
CA ASP A 289 -1.09 19.60 14.89
C ASP A 289 -1.62 20.75 15.74
N PHE A 290 -2.36 20.43 16.78
CA PHE A 290 -2.92 21.44 17.69
C PHE A 290 -1.79 22.27 18.30
N ASP A 291 -1.96 23.61 18.32
CA ASP A 291 -0.97 24.62 18.78
C ASP A 291 0.39 24.61 18.03
N GLU A 292 0.50 23.94 16.90
CA GLU A 292 1.71 23.97 16.08
C GLU A 292 1.50 24.85 14.83
N LYS A 293 2.63 25.25 14.20
CA LYS A 293 2.57 25.96 12.92
C LYS A 293 2.19 24.99 11.81
N ALA A 294 1.41 25.49 10.86
CA ALA A 294 1.08 24.73 9.67
C ALA A 294 2.35 24.39 8.86
N ASP A 295 2.38 23.17 8.33
CA ASP A 295 3.47 22.63 7.51
C ASP A 295 2.91 22.11 6.19
N GLU A 296 3.63 22.35 5.09
CA GLU A 296 3.24 21.96 3.74
C GLU A 296 4.14 20.88 3.14
N GLY A 297 5.20 20.48 3.82
CA GLY A 297 6.24 19.58 3.32
C GLY A 297 5.87 18.10 3.24
N SER A 298 4.64 17.73 3.58
CA SER A 298 4.21 16.33 3.61
C SER A 298 3.99 15.72 2.23
N LEU A 299 3.68 16.53 1.21
CA LEU A 299 3.52 16.11 -0.18
C LEU A 299 4.05 17.19 -1.11
N MET A 300 5.13 16.87 -1.79
CA MET A 300 5.83 17.76 -2.72
C MET A 300 5.94 17.08 -4.08
N VAL A 301 5.63 17.81 -5.16
CA VAL A 301 5.78 17.35 -6.54
C VAL A 301 6.62 18.33 -7.34
N GLY A 302 7.33 17.85 -8.35
CA GLY A 302 8.10 18.67 -9.26
C GLY A 302 8.12 18.11 -10.67
N ARG A 303 8.02 18.99 -11.66
CA ARG A 303 8.22 18.67 -13.06
C ARG A 303 9.70 18.60 -13.35
N TYR A 304 10.13 17.57 -14.12
CA TYR A 304 11.49 17.51 -14.64
C TYR A 304 11.47 16.89 -16.04
N GLY A 305 11.86 17.67 -17.03
CA GLY A 305 11.69 17.31 -18.42
C GLY A 305 10.23 17.01 -18.76
N LYS A 306 9.96 15.82 -19.23
CA LYS A 306 8.60 15.34 -19.58
C LYS A 306 7.91 14.57 -18.43
N GLY A 307 8.60 14.31 -17.34
CA GLY A 307 8.11 13.47 -16.24
C GLY A 307 7.90 14.21 -14.93
N TRP A 308 7.63 13.44 -13.90
CA TRP A 308 7.30 13.93 -12.58
C TRP A 308 8.13 13.26 -11.49
N PHE A 309 8.49 14.06 -10.52
CA PHE A 309 9.09 13.63 -9.26
C PHE A 309 8.13 13.96 -8.12
N THR A 310 7.93 13.02 -7.22
CA THR A 310 7.15 13.19 -6.00
C THR A 310 7.97 12.80 -4.79
N TYR A 311 7.99 13.63 -3.76
CA TYR A 311 8.42 13.26 -2.42
C TYR A 311 7.20 13.28 -1.49
N THR A 312 7.02 12.22 -0.72
CA THR A 312 5.91 12.15 0.24
C THR A 312 6.39 11.71 1.62
N GLY A 313 6.13 12.56 2.61
CA GLY A 313 6.20 12.24 4.02
C GLY A 313 4.89 11.70 4.59
N LEU A 314 3.83 11.63 3.77
CA LEU A 314 2.54 11.06 4.20
C LEU A 314 2.72 9.61 4.66
N ALA A 315 2.10 9.25 5.77
CA ALA A 315 2.24 7.94 6.40
C ALA A 315 1.51 6.81 5.63
N LEU A 316 1.69 6.76 4.28
CA LEU A 316 1.08 5.73 3.42
C LEU A 316 1.43 4.32 3.87
N PHE A 317 2.66 4.12 4.37
CA PHE A 317 3.14 2.84 4.90
C PHE A 317 2.35 2.31 6.10
N ARG A 318 1.54 3.17 6.76
CA ARG A 318 0.59 2.80 7.82
C ARG A 318 -0.82 2.63 7.28
N GLN A 319 -1.24 3.56 6.40
CA GLN A 319 -2.61 3.63 5.90
C GLN A 319 -2.94 2.46 4.95
N LEU A 320 -1.99 2.12 4.07
CA LEU A 320 -2.17 1.02 3.11
C LEU A 320 -2.39 -0.34 3.80
N PRO A 321 -1.56 -0.78 4.75
CA PRO A 321 -1.81 -2.04 5.47
C PRO A 321 -3.01 -1.99 6.41
N ALA A 322 -3.43 -0.81 6.85
CA ALA A 322 -4.66 -0.62 7.62
C ALA A 322 -5.93 -0.65 6.76
N GLY A 323 -5.81 -0.65 5.44
CA GLY A 323 -6.95 -0.69 4.52
C GLY A 323 -7.69 0.65 4.40
N VAL A 324 -7.03 1.78 4.67
CA VAL A 324 -7.62 3.12 4.54
C VAL A 324 -7.86 3.44 3.07
N VAL A 325 -9.11 3.49 2.65
CA VAL A 325 -9.54 3.60 1.24
C VAL A 325 -8.90 4.78 0.52
N GLY A 326 -8.90 5.96 1.14
CA GLY A 326 -8.35 7.17 0.53
C GLY A 326 -6.85 7.09 0.25
N SER A 327 -6.09 6.33 1.03
CA SER A 327 -4.66 6.15 0.78
C SER A 327 -4.37 5.39 -0.52
N TYR A 328 -5.20 4.42 -0.88
CA TYR A 328 -5.11 3.71 -2.15
C TYR A 328 -5.45 4.62 -3.34
N ARG A 329 -6.48 5.47 -3.18
CA ARG A 329 -6.88 6.42 -4.21
C ARG A 329 -5.82 7.49 -4.44
N LEU A 330 -5.23 8.01 -3.36
CA LEU A 330 -4.11 8.96 -3.44
C LEU A 330 -2.89 8.30 -4.12
N LEU A 331 -2.51 7.09 -3.72
CA LEU A 331 -1.40 6.38 -4.34
C LEU A 331 -1.64 6.15 -5.84
N ALA A 332 -2.87 5.79 -6.25
CA ALA A 332 -3.23 5.65 -7.66
C ALA A 332 -3.08 6.96 -8.44
N ASN A 333 -3.43 8.09 -7.84
CA ASN A 333 -3.26 9.41 -8.45
C ASN A 333 -1.80 9.80 -8.56
N LEU A 334 -0.99 9.55 -7.52
CA LEU A 334 0.45 9.78 -7.59
C LEU A 334 1.10 8.96 -8.72
N ILE A 335 0.71 7.69 -8.86
CA ILE A 335 1.20 6.83 -9.95
C ILE A 335 0.80 7.36 -11.33
N ALA A 336 -0.40 7.90 -11.46
CA ALA A 336 -0.96 8.35 -12.73
C ALA A 336 -0.49 9.75 -13.17
N LEU A 337 0.29 10.46 -12.35
CA LEU A 337 0.57 11.87 -12.53
C LEU A 337 1.20 12.20 -13.89
N ASN A 338 2.12 11.37 -14.39
CA ASN A 338 2.75 11.56 -15.70
C ASN A 338 1.80 11.31 -16.90
N GLN A 339 0.59 10.81 -16.66
CA GLN A 339 -0.42 10.57 -17.69
C GLN A 339 -1.56 11.61 -17.64
N SER A 340 -1.57 12.48 -16.63
CA SER A 340 -2.65 13.45 -16.41
C SER A 340 -2.78 14.45 -17.57
N GLU A 341 -1.68 15.01 -18.03
CA GLU A 341 -1.68 15.99 -19.12
C GLU A 341 -2.22 15.45 -20.46
N LYS A 342 -1.98 14.18 -20.75
CA LYS A 342 -2.54 13.52 -21.95
C LYS A 342 -4.07 13.40 -21.89
N ASN A 343 -4.65 13.61 -20.72
CA ASN A 343 -6.08 13.49 -20.44
C ASN A 343 -6.71 14.82 -20.00
N GLY A 344 -6.02 15.95 -20.23
CA GLY A 344 -6.58 17.29 -20.06
C GLY A 344 -6.56 17.83 -18.63
N PHE A 345 -5.65 17.33 -17.79
CA PHE A 345 -5.42 17.79 -16.41
C PHE A 345 -4.07 18.47 -16.27
#